data_e0ed617ee5cc2f5d4bf9bebe4c69a22b
#
_entry.id   e0ed617ee5cc2f5d4bf9bebe4c69a22b
#
_cell.length_a   1.000
_cell.length_b   1.000
_cell.length_c   1.000
_cell.angle_alpha   90.00
_cell.angle_beta   90.00
_cell.angle_gamma   90.00
#
_symmetry.space_group_name_H-M   'P 1'
#
loop_
_entity.id
_entity.type
_entity.pdbx_description
1 polymer ?
#
loop_
_entity_poly.entity_id
_entity_poly.type
_entity_poly.pdbx_seq_one_letter_code
_entity_poly.pdbx_strand_id
1 'polypeptide(L)'
;MILCQDVAKLRELVANFKKENKSIGLVPTMGALHEGHASLINASAKENDITIVSVFVNPTQFGPNEDYEAYPRTLENDCIVAQNAGADVVFAPKNKDLYPNEDMTWVEVTGDITKVLCGRTRPIHFRGVTTVVSKLFNLSRADRAYFGLKDAQQTEVLRRMVDDLFFNVELRIMPIVREADGLAKSSRNTYLSPEERKSALILSKSLRLAKEAFTNGQRDVEAILNLVKDTIQSEKISQIDYVEMYKLPGLKPVGNKIEGRVLLALAVKFGTTRLIDNVILEDK
;
A
#
# COMPACT_ATOMS: atom_id res chain seq x y z
N MET A 1 -18.83 -8.01 -14.74
CA MET A 1 -17.80 -6.97 -14.49
C MET A 1 -17.57 -6.17 -15.77
N ILE A 2 -17.42 -4.85 -15.68
CA ILE A 2 -17.19 -3.93 -16.80
C ILE A 2 -15.69 -3.56 -16.82
N LEU A 3 -14.99 -3.77 -17.94
CA LEU A 3 -13.68 -3.17 -18.17
C LEU A 3 -13.87 -1.77 -18.75
N CYS A 4 -13.42 -0.75 -18.03
CA CYS A 4 -13.52 0.66 -18.38
C CYS A 4 -12.10 1.24 -18.57
N GLN A 5 -11.78 1.74 -19.76
CA GLN A 5 -10.47 2.31 -20.07
C GLN A 5 -10.52 3.82 -20.37
N ASP A 6 -11.69 4.40 -20.24
CA ASP A 6 -11.96 5.80 -20.59
C ASP A 6 -12.52 6.57 -19.38
N VAL A 7 -12.01 7.77 -19.13
CA VAL A 7 -12.41 8.63 -18.00
C VAL A 7 -13.86 9.11 -18.14
N ALA A 8 -14.30 9.47 -19.36
CA ALA A 8 -15.68 9.94 -19.57
C ALA A 8 -16.66 8.80 -19.31
N LYS A 9 -16.33 7.58 -19.76
CA LYS A 9 -17.16 6.38 -19.52
C LYS A 9 -17.23 6.03 -18.03
N LEU A 10 -16.11 6.14 -17.29
CA LEU A 10 -16.14 5.93 -15.85
C LEU A 10 -17.06 6.93 -15.15
N ARG A 11 -16.97 8.22 -15.52
CA ARG A 11 -17.85 9.27 -14.98
C ARG A 11 -19.33 9.00 -15.25
N GLU A 12 -19.67 8.52 -16.46
CA GLU A 12 -21.04 8.11 -16.82
C GLU A 12 -21.54 6.97 -15.91
N LEU A 13 -20.73 5.90 -15.76
CA LEU A 13 -21.07 4.76 -14.89
C LEU A 13 -21.29 5.21 -13.45
N VAL A 14 -20.35 5.98 -12.89
CA VAL A 14 -20.44 6.51 -11.53
C VAL A 14 -21.67 7.40 -11.35
N ALA A 15 -21.98 8.27 -12.33
CA ALA A 15 -23.18 9.11 -12.27
C ALA A 15 -24.46 8.28 -12.23
N ASN A 16 -24.53 7.19 -12.99
CA ASN A 16 -25.66 6.27 -12.97
C ASN A 16 -25.79 5.53 -11.63
N PHE A 17 -24.69 5.00 -11.09
CA PHE A 17 -24.70 4.36 -9.78
C PHE A 17 -25.18 5.32 -8.66
N LYS A 18 -24.70 6.58 -8.68
CA LYS A 18 -25.11 7.58 -7.70
C LYS A 18 -26.59 8.01 -7.87
N LYS A 19 -27.14 8.03 -9.10
CA LYS A 19 -28.60 8.23 -9.31
C LYS A 19 -29.43 7.11 -8.72
N GLU A 20 -28.90 5.89 -8.71
CA GLU A 20 -29.54 4.71 -8.11
C GLU A 20 -29.27 4.61 -6.59
N ASN A 21 -28.66 5.63 -5.97
CA ASN A 21 -28.24 5.68 -4.55
C ASN A 21 -27.34 4.53 -4.13
N LYS A 22 -26.55 3.97 -5.05
CA LYS A 22 -25.61 2.89 -4.75
C LYS A 22 -24.36 3.42 -4.07
N SER A 23 -23.94 2.72 -3.04
CA SER A 23 -22.65 2.92 -2.38
C SER A 23 -21.52 2.37 -3.27
N ILE A 24 -20.38 3.07 -3.29
CA ILE A 24 -19.22 2.73 -4.15
C ILE A 24 -18.00 2.51 -3.26
N GLY A 25 -17.42 1.32 -3.36
CA GLY A 25 -16.11 1.00 -2.84
C GLY A 25 -15.04 1.13 -3.94
N LEU A 26 -13.91 1.72 -3.61
CA LEU A 26 -12.76 1.86 -4.51
C LEU A 26 -11.56 1.06 -3.98
N VAL A 27 -10.94 0.28 -4.86
CA VAL A 27 -9.70 -0.44 -4.57
C VAL A 27 -8.61 0.06 -5.52
N PRO A 28 -7.77 1.04 -5.12
CA PRO A 28 -6.68 1.53 -5.94
C PRO A 28 -5.55 0.50 -6.03
N THR A 29 -5.16 0.11 -7.24
CA THR A 29 -4.03 -0.79 -7.49
C THR A 29 -3.19 -0.34 -8.68
N MET A 30 -1.98 -0.89 -8.78
CA MET A 30 -1.14 -0.73 -9.96
C MET A 30 -1.23 -1.91 -10.93
N GLY A 31 -2.15 -2.86 -10.71
CA GLY A 31 -2.20 -4.12 -11.46
C GLY A 31 -1.28 -5.19 -10.87
N ALA A 32 -1.02 -6.25 -11.64
CA ALA A 32 -0.38 -7.48 -11.18
C ALA A 32 -1.07 -8.02 -9.92
N LEU A 33 -2.40 -8.17 -10.01
CA LEU A 33 -3.26 -8.49 -8.88
C LEU A 33 -2.92 -9.87 -8.32
N HIS A 34 -2.89 -9.95 -7.01
CA HIS A 34 -2.64 -11.17 -6.24
C HIS A 34 -3.64 -11.28 -5.07
N GLU A 35 -3.57 -12.34 -4.28
CA GLU A 35 -4.49 -12.60 -3.15
C GLU A 35 -4.61 -11.42 -2.17
N GLY A 36 -3.54 -10.65 -1.97
CA GLY A 36 -3.58 -9.41 -1.18
C GLY A 36 -4.57 -8.39 -1.75
N HIS A 37 -4.55 -8.16 -3.07
CA HIS A 37 -5.50 -7.29 -3.75
C HIS A 37 -6.91 -7.90 -3.76
N ALA A 38 -7.03 -9.22 -4.01
CA ALA A 38 -8.31 -9.91 -3.96
C ALA A 38 -9.00 -9.77 -2.59
N SER A 39 -8.23 -9.77 -1.49
CA SER A 39 -8.79 -9.55 -0.14
C SER A 39 -9.40 -8.15 0.04
N LEU A 40 -8.79 -7.11 -0.55
CA LEU A 40 -9.33 -5.75 -0.55
C LEU A 40 -10.63 -5.67 -1.37
N ILE A 41 -10.64 -6.30 -2.56
CA ILE A 41 -11.80 -6.34 -3.44
C ILE A 41 -12.96 -7.08 -2.77
N ASN A 42 -12.69 -8.24 -2.16
CA ASN A 42 -13.69 -9.00 -1.40
C ASN A 42 -14.28 -8.19 -0.23
N ALA A 43 -13.44 -7.43 0.49
CA ALA A 43 -13.92 -6.56 1.57
C ALA A 43 -14.81 -5.44 1.02
N SER A 44 -14.42 -4.82 -0.09
CA SER A 44 -15.20 -3.81 -0.77
C SER A 44 -16.55 -4.35 -1.24
N ALA A 45 -16.57 -5.50 -1.89
CA ALA A 45 -17.80 -6.13 -2.41
C ALA A 45 -18.80 -6.54 -1.32
N LYS A 46 -18.32 -6.77 -0.08
CA LYS A 46 -19.19 -7.06 1.09
C LYS A 46 -19.78 -5.81 1.73
N GLU A 47 -19.14 -4.65 1.58
CA GLU A 47 -19.51 -3.43 2.28
C GLU A 47 -20.17 -2.39 1.37
N ASN A 48 -20.17 -2.60 0.04
CA ASN A 48 -20.69 -1.65 -0.93
C ASN A 48 -21.52 -2.33 -2.01
N ASP A 49 -22.42 -1.57 -2.64
CA ASP A 49 -23.25 -2.05 -3.75
C ASP A 49 -22.44 -2.20 -5.04
N ILE A 50 -21.40 -1.36 -5.21
CA ILE A 50 -20.51 -1.33 -6.38
C ILE A 50 -19.07 -1.32 -5.91
N THR A 51 -18.25 -2.19 -6.50
CA THR A 51 -16.81 -2.21 -6.29
C THR A 51 -16.07 -1.83 -7.58
N ILE A 52 -15.31 -0.74 -7.51
CA ILE A 52 -14.44 -0.25 -8.59
C ILE A 52 -12.99 -0.57 -8.23
N VAL A 53 -12.29 -1.30 -9.10
CA VAL A 53 -10.85 -1.58 -8.96
C VAL A 53 -10.10 -0.76 -10.00
N SER A 54 -9.15 0.09 -9.59
CA SER A 54 -8.25 0.70 -10.56
C SER A 54 -7.04 -0.20 -10.82
N VAL A 55 -6.67 -0.33 -12.09
CA VAL A 55 -5.46 -1.02 -12.56
C VAL A 55 -4.64 0.00 -13.35
N PHE A 56 -3.71 0.67 -12.67
CA PHE A 56 -2.95 1.76 -13.28
C PHE A 56 -1.55 1.88 -12.69
N VAL A 57 -0.53 1.54 -13.48
CA VAL A 57 0.89 1.75 -13.09
C VAL A 57 1.19 3.25 -13.20
N ASN A 58 1.14 3.93 -12.06
CA ASN A 58 1.25 5.38 -11.99
C ASN A 58 2.71 5.84 -12.18
N PRO A 59 3.05 6.51 -13.30
CA PRO A 59 4.44 6.91 -13.57
C PRO A 59 4.98 7.91 -12.54
N THR A 60 4.10 8.74 -11.97
CA THR A 60 4.52 9.89 -11.14
C THR A 60 5.00 9.52 -9.74
N GLN A 61 4.80 8.26 -9.33
CA GLN A 61 5.26 7.76 -8.03
C GLN A 61 6.58 6.98 -8.09
N PHE A 62 7.18 6.85 -9.28
CA PHE A 62 8.45 6.18 -9.48
C PHE A 62 9.57 7.20 -9.70
N GLY A 63 10.69 6.98 -9.03
CA GLY A 63 11.93 7.72 -9.26
C GLY A 63 12.66 7.24 -10.53
N PRO A 64 13.68 7.97 -10.98
CA PRO A 64 14.42 7.64 -12.22
C PRO A 64 15.07 6.25 -12.25
N ASN A 65 15.36 5.67 -11.08
CA ASN A 65 16.05 4.39 -10.94
C ASN A 65 15.14 3.32 -10.30
N GLU A 66 13.81 3.50 -10.38
CA GLU A 66 12.85 2.54 -9.87
C GLU A 66 12.26 1.66 -10.97
N ASP A 67 11.54 0.63 -10.59
CA ASP A 67 11.07 -0.47 -11.42
C ASP A 67 9.84 -0.14 -12.30
N TYR A 68 9.64 1.12 -12.72
CA TYR A 68 8.46 1.52 -13.51
C TYR A 68 8.32 0.74 -14.83
N GLU A 69 9.41 0.65 -15.60
CA GLU A 69 9.38 -0.09 -16.88
C GLU A 69 9.24 -1.60 -16.68
N ALA A 70 9.87 -2.13 -15.64
CA ALA A 70 9.83 -3.55 -15.30
C ALA A 70 8.57 -3.97 -14.54
N TYR A 71 7.75 -2.99 -14.08
CA TYR A 71 6.56 -3.31 -13.29
C TYR A 71 5.56 -4.15 -14.12
N PRO A 72 5.07 -5.29 -13.60
CA PRO A 72 4.23 -6.20 -14.37
C PRO A 72 2.93 -5.55 -14.85
N ARG A 73 2.57 -5.78 -16.11
CA ARG A 73 1.34 -5.29 -16.74
C ARG A 73 0.55 -6.48 -17.27
N THR A 74 -0.40 -6.97 -16.49
CA THR A 74 -1.13 -8.23 -16.70
C THR A 74 -2.65 -8.02 -16.73
N LEU A 75 -3.12 -7.01 -17.48
CA LEU A 75 -4.51 -6.56 -17.42
C LEU A 75 -5.55 -7.67 -17.60
N GLU A 76 -5.32 -8.63 -18.50
CA GLU A 76 -6.25 -9.75 -18.71
C GLU A 76 -6.37 -10.60 -17.45
N ASN A 77 -5.24 -10.99 -16.84
CA ASN A 77 -5.23 -11.74 -15.58
C ASN A 77 -5.80 -10.89 -14.42
N ASP A 78 -5.49 -9.59 -14.40
CA ASP A 78 -6.02 -8.67 -13.39
C ASP A 78 -7.55 -8.61 -13.45
N CYS A 79 -8.14 -8.58 -14.65
CA CYS A 79 -9.59 -8.66 -14.83
C CYS A 79 -10.17 -9.96 -14.28
N ILE A 80 -9.52 -11.10 -14.50
CA ILE A 80 -9.97 -12.39 -13.97
C ILE A 80 -9.94 -12.39 -12.45
N VAL A 81 -8.83 -11.94 -11.85
CA VAL A 81 -8.68 -11.86 -10.38
C VAL A 81 -9.71 -10.90 -9.78
N ALA A 82 -9.88 -9.72 -10.38
CA ALA A 82 -10.84 -8.73 -9.92
C ALA A 82 -12.29 -9.24 -9.99
N GLN A 83 -12.66 -9.87 -11.10
CA GLN A 83 -14.01 -10.42 -11.28
C GLN A 83 -14.30 -11.53 -10.26
N ASN A 84 -13.37 -12.45 -10.06
CA ASN A 84 -13.52 -13.55 -9.11
C ASN A 84 -13.60 -13.04 -7.65
N ALA A 85 -13.00 -11.89 -7.36
CA ALA A 85 -13.05 -11.25 -6.06
C ALA A 85 -14.28 -10.35 -5.85
N GLY A 86 -15.15 -10.18 -6.85
CA GLY A 86 -16.42 -9.44 -6.75
C GLY A 86 -16.37 -8.00 -7.22
N ALA A 87 -15.42 -7.62 -8.09
CA ALA A 87 -15.39 -6.31 -8.72
C ALA A 87 -16.51 -6.16 -9.76
N ASP A 88 -17.18 -5.00 -9.77
CA ASP A 88 -18.18 -4.63 -10.77
C ASP A 88 -17.54 -3.89 -11.94
N VAL A 89 -16.53 -3.07 -11.66
CA VAL A 89 -15.80 -2.27 -12.65
C VAL A 89 -14.30 -2.40 -12.43
N VAL A 90 -13.56 -2.68 -13.50
CA VAL A 90 -12.10 -2.49 -13.56
C VAL A 90 -11.84 -1.24 -14.37
N PHE A 91 -11.22 -0.24 -13.76
CA PHE A 91 -10.79 0.99 -14.42
C PHE A 91 -9.31 0.93 -14.75
N ALA A 92 -8.99 0.82 -16.04
CA ALA A 92 -7.62 0.67 -16.54
C ALA A 92 -7.26 1.75 -17.58
N PRO A 93 -7.10 3.02 -17.14
CA PRO A 93 -6.82 4.14 -18.06
C PRO A 93 -5.37 4.08 -18.57
N LYS A 94 -5.11 4.79 -19.69
CA LYS A 94 -3.74 5.07 -20.16
C LYS A 94 -3.15 6.27 -19.43
N ASN A 95 -1.82 6.41 -19.45
CA ASN A 95 -1.13 7.55 -18.82
C ASN A 95 -1.70 8.90 -19.26
N LYS A 96 -1.92 9.10 -20.55
CA LYS A 96 -2.47 10.34 -21.10
C LYS A 96 -3.89 10.67 -20.63
N ASP A 97 -4.65 9.68 -20.18
CA ASP A 97 -6.02 9.89 -19.73
C ASP A 97 -6.06 10.49 -18.31
N LEU A 98 -5.09 10.13 -17.46
CA LEU A 98 -4.94 10.71 -16.12
C LEU A 98 -3.95 11.90 -16.09
N TYR A 99 -3.00 11.95 -17.02
CA TYR A 99 -1.99 12.99 -17.14
C TYR A 99 -1.93 13.50 -18.59
N PRO A 100 -2.92 14.32 -19.02
CA PRO A 100 -3.05 14.75 -20.41
C PRO A 100 -2.06 15.85 -20.82
N ASN A 101 -1.50 16.57 -19.84
CA ASN A 101 -0.59 17.69 -20.06
C ASN A 101 0.76 17.43 -19.38
N GLU A 102 1.82 18.04 -19.91
CA GLU A 102 3.14 18.05 -19.27
C GLU A 102 3.12 18.82 -17.94
N ASP A 103 2.49 20.00 -17.95
CA ASP A 103 2.20 20.76 -16.74
C ASP A 103 0.96 20.21 -16.06
N MET A 104 1.06 19.92 -14.77
CA MET A 104 -0.02 19.28 -14.02
C MET A 104 -0.17 19.82 -12.61
N THR A 105 -1.39 19.69 -12.09
CA THR A 105 -1.67 19.92 -10.67
C THR A 105 -1.16 18.76 -9.84
N TRP A 106 -0.44 19.07 -8.77
CA TRP A 106 0.00 18.10 -7.77
C TRP A 106 -0.83 18.22 -6.50
N VAL A 107 -1.06 17.09 -5.86
CA VAL A 107 -1.53 17.01 -4.48
C VAL A 107 -0.38 16.49 -3.64
N GLU A 108 0.10 17.24 -2.67
CA GLU A 108 1.26 16.91 -1.87
C GLU A 108 0.96 17.06 -0.38
N VAL A 109 1.21 16.00 0.38
CA VAL A 109 1.26 16.07 1.84
C VAL A 109 2.68 16.41 2.26
N THR A 110 2.83 17.54 2.94
CA THR A 110 4.12 18.02 3.43
C THR A 110 4.37 17.59 4.88
N GLY A 111 5.61 17.75 5.35
CA GLY A 111 6.00 17.46 6.74
C GLY A 111 6.74 16.13 6.88
N ASP A 112 6.98 15.74 8.15
CA ASP A 112 7.85 14.61 8.47
C ASP A 112 7.26 13.26 8.03
N ILE A 113 5.93 13.14 7.98
CA ILE A 113 5.24 11.91 7.59
C ILE A 113 5.64 11.40 6.20
N THR A 114 6.07 12.30 5.29
CA THR A 114 6.54 11.96 3.94
C THR A 114 8.06 11.95 3.81
N LYS A 115 8.82 12.22 4.90
CA LYS A 115 10.29 12.30 4.91
C LYS A 115 10.97 11.14 5.65
N VAL A 116 10.20 10.29 6.31
CA VAL A 116 10.67 9.11 7.03
C VAL A 116 10.45 7.84 6.22
N LEU A 117 10.99 6.71 6.64
CA LEU A 117 10.77 5.39 6.02
C LEU A 117 10.96 5.42 4.49
N CYS A 118 9.95 4.97 3.73
CA CYS A 118 9.97 5.00 2.26
C CYS A 118 10.14 6.42 1.69
N GLY A 119 9.58 7.43 2.34
CA GLY A 119 9.66 8.81 1.86
C GLY A 119 11.08 9.39 1.89
N ARG A 120 11.95 8.89 2.80
CA ARG A 120 13.36 9.30 2.85
C ARG A 120 14.14 8.85 1.62
N THR A 121 13.90 7.63 1.16
CA THR A 121 14.60 7.03 0.01
C THR A 121 13.90 7.26 -1.31
N ARG A 122 12.62 7.69 -1.27
CA ARG A 122 11.76 7.91 -2.45
C ARG A 122 11.06 9.27 -2.35
N PRO A 123 11.77 10.39 -2.48
CA PRO A 123 11.26 11.73 -2.12
C PRO A 123 10.04 12.20 -2.94
N ILE A 124 9.87 11.71 -4.17
CA ILE A 124 8.72 12.06 -5.03
C ILE A 124 7.54 11.10 -4.90
N HIS A 125 7.75 9.95 -4.23
CA HIS A 125 6.79 8.84 -4.21
C HIS A 125 5.41 9.26 -3.70
N PHE A 126 5.36 9.86 -2.50
CA PHE A 126 4.07 10.17 -1.89
C PHE A 126 3.32 11.29 -2.61
N ARG A 127 4.01 12.26 -3.19
CA ARG A 127 3.37 13.25 -4.07
C ARG A 127 2.69 12.58 -5.28
N GLY A 128 3.35 11.59 -5.89
CA GLY A 128 2.75 10.80 -6.95
C GLY A 128 1.52 10.00 -6.47
N VAL A 129 1.63 9.35 -5.30
CA VAL A 129 0.53 8.56 -4.70
C VAL A 129 -0.67 9.46 -4.36
N THR A 130 -0.47 10.56 -3.64
CA THR A 130 -1.56 11.46 -3.25
C THR A 130 -2.24 12.10 -4.46
N THR A 131 -1.47 12.42 -5.50
CA THR A 131 -2.02 12.97 -6.74
C THR A 131 -2.90 11.95 -7.48
N VAL A 132 -2.45 10.71 -7.69
CA VAL A 132 -3.26 9.71 -8.40
C VAL A 132 -4.48 9.31 -7.58
N VAL A 133 -4.33 9.12 -6.27
CA VAL A 133 -5.45 8.72 -5.42
C VAL A 133 -6.51 9.83 -5.34
N SER A 134 -6.11 11.11 -5.29
CA SER A 134 -7.05 12.23 -5.36
C SER A 134 -7.85 12.24 -6.67
N LYS A 135 -7.20 11.96 -7.80
CA LYS A 135 -7.89 11.81 -9.10
C LYS A 135 -8.89 10.64 -9.07
N LEU A 136 -8.48 9.51 -8.52
CA LEU A 136 -9.34 8.33 -8.41
C LEU A 136 -10.54 8.59 -7.48
N PHE A 137 -10.37 9.28 -6.35
CA PHE A 137 -11.48 9.68 -5.47
C PHE A 137 -12.49 10.58 -6.20
N ASN A 138 -12.00 11.59 -6.92
CA ASN A 138 -12.86 12.48 -7.70
C ASN A 138 -13.60 11.76 -8.85
N LEU A 139 -12.95 10.81 -9.51
CA LEU A 139 -13.55 10.06 -10.63
C LEU A 139 -14.56 9.03 -10.15
N SER A 140 -14.23 8.29 -9.09
CA SER A 140 -15.10 7.22 -8.57
C SER A 140 -16.21 7.72 -7.66
N ARG A 141 -16.03 8.88 -7.03
CA ARG A 141 -16.92 9.40 -5.98
C ARG A 141 -17.21 8.33 -4.92
N ALA A 142 -16.16 7.56 -4.57
CA ALA A 142 -16.27 6.43 -3.66
C ALA A 142 -16.70 6.86 -2.25
N ASP A 143 -17.55 6.07 -1.63
CA ASP A 143 -17.93 6.22 -0.22
C ASP A 143 -16.87 5.60 0.68
N ARG A 144 -16.21 4.52 0.22
CA ARG A 144 -15.12 3.82 0.92
C ARG A 144 -13.98 3.51 -0.04
N ALA A 145 -12.74 3.60 0.48
CA ALA A 145 -11.55 3.21 -0.29
C ALA A 145 -10.68 2.26 0.54
N TYR A 146 -10.23 1.18 -0.09
CA TYR A 146 -9.58 0.04 0.56
C TYR A 146 -8.09 0.00 0.27
N PHE A 147 -7.28 -0.03 1.31
CA PHE A 147 -5.81 -0.08 1.24
C PHE A 147 -5.25 -1.15 2.17
N GLY A 148 -4.15 -1.77 1.77
CA GLY A 148 -3.47 -2.77 2.59
C GLY A 148 -2.53 -2.13 3.63
N LEU A 149 -2.57 -2.62 4.87
CA LEU A 149 -1.65 -2.20 5.94
C LEU A 149 -0.17 -2.51 5.61
N LYS A 150 0.09 -3.35 4.62
CA LYS A 150 1.46 -3.61 4.16
C LYS A 150 2.18 -2.30 3.80
N ASP A 151 1.50 -1.37 3.19
CA ASP A 151 1.99 -0.05 2.82
C ASP A 151 1.58 1.00 3.89
N ALA A 152 1.92 0.71 5.16
CA ALA A 152 1.45 1.45 6.33
C ALA A 152 1.72 2.96 6.26
N GLN A 153 2.90 3.39 5.80
CA GLN A 153 3.19 4.81 5.61
C GLN A 153 2.25 5.44 4.58
N GLN A 154 1.96 4.75 3.48
CA GLN A 154 0.99 5.22 2.49
C GLN A 154 -0.40 5.44 3.11
N THR A 155 -0.84 4.52 3.98
CA THR A 155 -2.16 4.66 4.62
C THR A 155 -2.22 5.89 5.54
N GLU A 156 -1.15 6.21 6.25
CA GLU A 156 -1.07 7.40 7.09
C GLU A 156 -1.02 8.70 6.27
N VAL A 157 -0.25 8.70 5.17
CA VAL A 157 -0.19 9.86 4.24
C VAL A 157 -1.55 10.10 3.59
N LEU A 158 -2.25 9.03 3.16
CA LEU A 158 -3.59 9.15 2.56
C LEU A 158 -4.63 9.59 3.58
N ARG A 159 -4.56 9.14 4.84
CA ARG A 159 -5.42 9.63 5.92
C ARG A 159 -5.26 11.13 6.08
N ARG A 160 -4.03 11.62 6.16
CA ARG A 160 -3.73 13.04 6.25
C ARG A 160 -4.30 13.82 5.06
N MET A 161 -4.14 13.32 3.85
CA MET A 161 -4.72 13.93 2.64
C MET A 161 -6.25 13.99 2.69
N VAL A 162 -6.90 12.91 3.12
CA VAL A 162 -8.37 12.85 3.25
C VAL A 162 -8.86 13.89 4.25
N ASP A 163 -8.22 13.97 5.41
CA ASP A 163 -8.58 14.91 6.48
C ASP A 163 -8.36 16.37 6.04
N ASP A 164 -7.17 16.67 5.49
CA ASP A 164 -6.81 18.06 5.12
C ASP A 164 -7.63 18.60 3.93
N LEU A 165 -7.99 17.72 2.97
CA LEU A 165 -8.75 18.13 1.77
C LEU A 165 -10.25 17.85 1.88
N PHE A 166 -10.72 17.38 3.04
CA PHE A 166 -12.14 17.11 3.30
C PHE A 166 -12.76 16.15 2.27
N PHE A 167 -11.99 15.13 1.83
CA PHE A 167 -12.56 14.12 0.95
C PHE A 167 -13.66 13.35 1.68
N ASN A 168 -14.83 13.26 1.05
CA ASN A 168 -15.95 12.49 1.59
C ASN A 168 -15.78 11.00 1.26
N VAL A 169 -14.72 10.38 1.78
CA VAL A 169 -14.40 8.96 1.59
C VAL A 169 -13.88 8.36 2.89
N GLU A 170 -14.38 7.21 3.26
CA GLU A 170 -13.90 6.47 4.43
C GLU A 170 -12.75 5.52 4.01
N LEU A 171 -11.58 5.66 4.66
CA LEU A 171 -10.46 4.75 4.41
C LEU A 171 -10.60 3.46 5.22
N ARG A 172 -10.66 2.33 4.52
CA ARG A 172 -10.65 0.96 5.06
C ARG A 172 -9.25 0.38 4.95
N ILE A 173 -8.56 0.25 6.08
CA ILE A 173 -7.21 -0.31 6.12
C ILE A 173 -7.29 -1.78 6.48
N MET A 174 -6.97 -2.64 5.52
CA MET A 174 -7.10 -4.08 5.65
C MET A 174 -5.79 -4.74 6.11
N PRO A 175 -5.86 -5.84 6.86
CA PRO A 175 -4.68 -6.56 7.33
C PRO A 175 -3.74 -7.01 6.21
N ILE A 176 -2.46 -7.24 6.56
CA ILE A 176 -1.47 -7.79 5.64
C ILE A 176 -1.83 -9.23 5.31
N VAL A 177 -1.99 -9.54 4.03
CA VAL A 177 -2.11 -10.91 3.53
C VAL A 177 -0.71 -11.48 3.34
N ARG A 178 -0.49 -12.70 3.83
CA ARG A 178 0.78 -13.40 3.77
C ARG A 178 0.67 -14.69 2.97
N GLU A 179 1.76 -15.12 2.40
CA GLU A 179 1.90 -16.46 1.85
C GLU A 179 1.91 -17.50 2.97
N ALA A 180 1.73 -18.78 2.65
CA ALA A 180 1.64 -19.86 3.64
C ALA A 180 2.88 -19.94 4.56
N ASP A 181 4.05 -19.52 4.08
CA ASP A 181 5.31 -19.46 4.82
C ASP A 181 5.55 -18.14 5.55
N GLY A 182 4.60 -17.20 5.48
CA GLY A 182 4.60 -15.95 6.23
C GLY A 182 5.09 -14.72 5.46
N LEU A 183 5.66 -14.84 4.26
CA LEU A 183 6.08 -13.68 3.48
C LEU A 183 4.87 -12.80 3.13
N ALA A 184 4.98 -11.49 3.31
CA ALA A 184 3.93 -10.56 2.90
C ALA A 184 3.73 -10.62 1.37
N LYS A 185 2.47 -10.76 0.93
CA LYS A 185 2.13 -10.80 -0.51
C LYS A 185 2.52 -9.50 -1.19
N SER A 186 3.26 -9.62 -2.29
CA SER A 186 3.73 -8.49 -3.11
C SER A 186 3.96 -8.94 -4.55
N SER A 187 3.62 -8.08 -5.52
CA SER A 187 3.95 -8.31 -6.92
C SER A 187 5.48 -8.43 -7.12
N ARG A 188 6.27 -7.76 -6.28
CA ARG A 188 7.73 -7.82 -6.31
C ARG A 188 8.32 -9.15 -5.83
N ASN A 189 7.53 -10.01 -5.18
CA ASN A 189 8.02 -11.35 -4.80
C ASN A 189 8.40 -12.20 -6.03
N THR A 190 7.82 -11.90 -7.20
CA THR A 190 8.14 -12.58 -8.46
C THR A 190 9.52 -12.26 -9.02
N TYR A 191 10.18 -11.21 -8.52
CA TYR A 191 11.53 -10.82 -8.93
C TYR A 191 12.63 -11.61 -8.20
N LEU A 192 12.28 -12.25 -7.07
CA LEU A 192 13.24 -12.96 -6.23
C LEU A 192 13.67 -14.27 -6.88
N SER A 193 14.98 -14.55 -6.88
CA SER A 193 15.49 -15.89 -7.11
C SER A 193 15.03 -16.85 -6.00
N PRO A 194 15.11 -18.17 -6.20
CA PRO A 194 14.75 -19.16 -5.16
C PRO A 194 15.50 -18.95 -3.84
N GLU A 195 16.76 -18.56 -3.88
CA GLU A 195 17.59 -18.28 -2.72
C GLU A 195 17.12 -17.00 -2.00
N GLU A 196 16.95 -15.89 -2.74
CA GLU A 196 16.44 -14.63 -2.23
C GLU A 196 15.03 -14.79 -1.63
N ARG A 197 14.17 -15.58 -2.29
CA ARG A 197 12.82 -15.87 -1.82
C ARG A 197 12.83 -16.60 -0.46
N LYS A 198 13.75 -17.55 -0.26
CA LYS A 198 13.93 -18.26 1.01
C LYS A 198 14.44 -17.30 2.09
N SER A 199 15.45 -16.51 1.78
CA SER A 199 16.03 -15.54 2.71
C SER A 199 15.06 -14.42 3.10
N ALA A 200 14.13 -14.03 2.19
CA ALA A 200 13.13 -13.01 2.47
C ALA A 200 12.14 -13.39 3.60
N LEU A 201 12.03 -14.66 3.96
CA LEU A 201 11.21 -15.12 5.10
C LEU A 201 11.69 -14.55 6.43
N ILE A 202 12.96 -14.11 6.50
CA ILE A 202 13.52 -13.49 7.70
C ILE A 202 12.73 -12.23 8.10
N LEU A 203 12.08 -11.52 7.16
CA LEU A 203 11.33 -10.31 7.42
C LEU A 203 10.15 -10.60 8.35
N SER A 204 9.29 -11.53 7.97
CA SER A 204 8.14 -11.92 8.80
C SER A 204 8.56 -12.58 10.10
N LYS A 205 9.66 -13.35 10.09
CA LYS A 205 10.24 -13.97 11.31
C LYS A 205 10.69 -12.89 12.29
N SER A 206 11.44 -11.88 11.85
CA SER A 206 11.94 -10.81 12.71
C SER A 206 10.82 -9.99 13.34
N LEU A 207 9.78 -9.65 12.55
CA LEU A 207 8.61 -8.95 13.07
C LEU A 207 7.79 -9.78 14.06
N ARG A 208 7.69 -11.10 13.85
CA ARG A 208 7.03 -12.00 14.79
C ARG A 208 7.79 -12.04 16.13
N LEU A 209 9.11 -12.16 16.09
CA LEU A 209 9.94 -12.13 17.31
C LEU A 209 9.79 -10.80 18.07
N ALA A 210 9.76 -9.67 17.34
CA ALA A 210 9.52 -8.36 17.95
C ALA A 210 8.13 -8.29 18.63
N LYS A 211 7.09 -8.82 17.98
CA LYS A 211 5.75 -8.87 18.55
C LYS A 211 5.67 -9.79 19.77
N GLU A 212 6.34 -10.92 19.74
CA GLU A 212 6.46 -11.84 20.88
C GLU A 212 7.19 -11.18 22.06
N ALA A 213 8.33 -10.52 21.82
CA ALA A 213 9.05 -9.77 22.84
C ALA A 213 8.18 -8.67 23.48
N PHE A 214 7.46 -7.90 22.66
CA PHE A 214 6.52 -6.89 23.14
C PHE A 214 5.38 -7.50 23.97
N THR A 215 4.78 -8.60 23.52
CA THR A 215 3.71 -9.31 24.25
C THR A 215 4.21 -9.85 25.60
N ASN A 216 5.49 -10.23 25.68
CA ASN A 216 6.15 -10.68 26.91
C ASN A 216 6.67 -9.53 27.80
N GLY A 217 6.25 -8.29 27.53
CA GLY A 217 6.51 -7.14 28.38
C GLY A 217 7.71 -6.28 27.99
N GLN A 218 8.45 -6.60 26.92
CA GLN A 218 9.51 -5.70 26.44
C GLN A 218 8.92 -4.40 25.89
N ARG A 219 9.37 -3.27 26.42
CA ARG A 219 8.93 -1.92 26.01
C ARG A 219 10.06 -1.02 25.55
N ASP A 220 11.30 -1.44 25.74
CA ASP A 220 12.47 -0.68 25.27
C ASP A 220 12.54 -0.71 23.76
N VAL A 221 12.56 0.49 23.13
CA VAL A 221 12.53 0.66 21.68
C VAL A 221 13.81 0.13 21.04
N GLU A 222 14.97 0.45 21.64
CA GLU A 222 16.27 0.04 21.10
C GLU A 222 16.45 -1.48 21.17
N ALA A 223 16.05 -2.09 22.27
CA ALA A 223 16.11 -3.55 22.43
C ALA A 223 15.30 -4.28 21.35
N ILE A 224 14.08 -3.81 21.05
CA ILE A 224 13.25 -4.44 20.00
C ILE A 224 13.83 -4.14 18.59
N LEU A 225 14.31 -2.91 18.33
CA LEU A 225 14.93 -2.59 17.05
C LEU A 225 16.18 -3.43 16.79
N ASN A 226 17.03 -3.62 17.82
CA ASN A 226 18.22 -4.45 17.71
C ASN A 226 17.85 -5.92 17.48
N LEU A 227 16.88 -6.48 18.20
CA LEU A 227 16.38 -7.83 17.97
C LEU A 227 15.98 -8.05 16.49
N VAL A 228 15.28 -7.08 15.90
CA VAL A 228 14.85 -7.17 14.49
C VAL A 228 16.05 -7.07 13.55
N LYS A 229 16.95 -6.08 13.77
CA LYS A 229 18.14 -5.88 12.94
C LYS A 229 19.06 -7.10 12.96
N ASP A 230 19.39 -7.62 14.14
CA ASP A 230 20.25 -8.79 14.32
C ASP A 230 19.64 -10.03 13.66
N THR A 231 18.32 -10.20 13.80
CA THR A 231 17.61 -11.29 13.15
C THR A 231 17.74 -11.17 11.62
N ILE A 232 17.52 -10.00 11.04
CA ILE A 232 17.62 -9.81 9.59
C ILE A 232 19.07 -10.00 9.13
N GLN A 233 20.05 -9.48 9.84
CA GLN A 233 21.47 -9.57 9.49
C GLN A 233 22.05 -11.00 9.59
N SER A 234 21.33 -11.93 10.25
CA SER A 234 21.70 -13.35 10.19
C SER A 234 21.60 -13.94 8.78
N GLU A 235 20.83 -13.32 7.89
CA GLU A 235 20.77 -13.64 6.47
C GLU A 235 21.81 -12.83 5.68
N LYS A 236 22.86 -13.51 5.16
CA LYS A 236 24.03 -12.88 4.55
C LYS A 236 23.73 -12.00 3.34
N ILE A 237 22.65 -12.31 2.59
CA ILE A 237 22.26 -11.58 1.38
C ILE A 237 21.30 -10.43 1.64
N SER A 238 20.90 -10.24 2.91
CA SER A 238 20.00 -9.16 3.30
C SER A 238 20.75 -7.82 3.40
N GLN A 239 20.16 -6.76 2.89
CA GLN A 239 20.64 -5.39 3.04
C GLN A 239 19.53 -4.52 3.61
N ILE A 240 19.66 -4.14 4.87
CA ILE A 240 18.67 -3.30 5.55
C ILE A 240 18.73 -1.89 4.96
N ASP A 241 17.59 -1.40 4.46
CA ASP A 241 17.40 0.01 4.12
C ASP A 241 16.96 0.78 5.36
N TYR A 242 15.94 0.28 6.06
CA TYR A 242 15.56 0.78 7.37
C TYR A 242 14.88 -0.30 8.24
N VAL A 243 15.02 -0.15 9.56
CA VAL A 243 14.20 -0.78 10.61
C VAL A 243 13.93 0.31 11.63
N GLU A 244 12.70 0.79 11.70
CA GLU A 244 12.34 1.99 12.45
C GLU A 244 10.96 1.85 13.10
N MET A 245 10.73 2.63 14.17
CA MET A 245 9.46 2.71 14.88
C MET A 245 8.90 4.12 14.87
N TYR A 246 7.58 4.22 14.71
CA TYR A 246 6.84 5.47 14.77
C TYR A 246 5.51 5.31 15.49
N LYS A 247 5.11 6.34 16.27
CA LYS A 247 3.77 6.40 16.88
C LYS A 247 2.69 6.58 15.80
N LEU A 248 1.58 5.89 15.97
CA LEU A 248 0.38 6.06 15.16
C LEU A 248 -0.71 6.80 15.97
N PRO A 249 -1.52 7.63 15.30
CA PRO A 249 -1.43 8.03 13.90
C PRO A 249 -0.33 9.09 13.65
N GLY A 250 0.03 9.28 12.36
CA GLY A 250 0.82 10.41 11.90
C GLY A 250 2.33 10.22 11.93
N LEU A 251 2.84 9.01 12.19
CA LEU A 251 4.27 8.65 12.15
C LEU A 251 5.18 9.59 12.97
N LYS A 252 4.76 9.90 14.19
CA LYS A 252 5.56 10.73 15.11
C LYS A 252 6.70 9.90 15.72
N PRO A 253 7.86 10.51 16.05
CA PRO A 253 8.94 9.80 16.71
C PRO A 253 8.49 9.08 17.99
N VAL A 254 9.01 7.88 18.22
CA VAL A 254 8.85 7.14 19.48
C VAL A 254 9.98 7.55 20.43
N GLY A 255 9.69 7.68 21.72
CA GLY A 255 10.73 7.86 22.74
C GLY A 255 11.50 6.55 23.02
N ASN A 256 12.13 6.44 24.20
CA ASN A 256 12.89 5.24 24.57
C ASN A 256 11.99 4.04 24.89
N LYS A 257 10.72 4.27 25.20
CA LYS A 257 9.74 3.21 25.50
C LYS A 257 8.55 3.24 24.54
N ILE A 258 8.06 2.05 24.22
CA ILE A 258 6.84 1.87 23.44
C ILE A 258 5.64 2.18 24.34
N GLU A 259 4.88 3.18 23.95
CA GLU A 259 3.64 3.63 24.59
C GLU A 259 2.55 3.82 23.55
N GLY A 260 1.36 3.28 23.79
CA GLY A 260 0.23 3.33 22.88
C GLY A 260 0.46 2.52 21.61
N ARG A 261 0.01 3.04 20.49
CA ARG A 261 0.03 2.34 19.20
C ARG A 261 1.26 2.74 18.38
N VAL A 262 2.13 1.78 18.10
CA VAL A 262 3.41 2.00 17.41
C VAL A 262 3.52 1.09 16.18
N LEU A 263 3.94 1.67 15.07
CA LEU A 263 4.33 0.96 13.86
C LEU A 263 5.81 0.61 13.96
N LEU A 264 6.14 -0.67 13.89
CA LEU A 264 7.49 -1.17 13.60
C LEU A 264 7.52 -1.53 12.12
N ALA A 265 8.28 -0.79 11.32
CA ALA A 265 8.37 -0.95 9.88
C ALA A 265 9.79 -1.24 9.44
N LEU A 266 9.93 -2.05 8.41
CA LEU A 266 11.21 -2.41 7.82
C LEU A 266 11.17 -2.36 6.29
N ALA A 267 12.33 -2.10 5.71
CA ALA A 267 12.61 -2.30 4.29
C ALA A 267 13.99 -2.94 4.14
N VAL A 268 14.04 -3.99 3.35
CA VAL A 268 15.27 -4.78 3.14
C VAL A 268 15.38 -5.12 1.65
N LYS A 269 16.61 -5.07 1.14
CA LYS A 269 16.93 -5.52 -0.21
C LYS A 269 17.47 -6.95 -0.17
N PHE A 270 17.03 -7.76 -1.12
CA PHE A 270 17.59 -9.06 -1.48
C PHE A 270 17.99 -8.95 -2.95
N GLY A 271 19.29 -8.93 -3.21
CA GLY A 271 19.80 -8.53 -4.52
C GLY A 271 19.31 -7.13 -4.92
N THR A 272 18.61 -7.03 -6.04
CA THR A 272 18.01 -5.77 -6.52
C THR A 272 16.59 -5.54 -5.99
N THR A 273 15.95 -6.56 -5.43
CA THR A 273 14.55 -6.49 -5.01
C THR A 273 14.42 -5.93 -3.60
N ARG A 274 13.72 -4.79 -3.49
CA ARG A 274 13.40 -4.15 -2.21
C ARG A 274 12.03 -4.58 -1.72
N LEU A 275 11.97 -5.22 -0.56
CA LEU A 275 10.75 -5.63 0.11
C LEU A 275 10.50 -4.81 1.37
N ILE A 276 9.22 -4.60 1.68
CA ILE A 276 8.77 -3.95 2.91
C ILE A 276 7.82 -4.87 3.68
N ASP A 277 7.87 -4.75 5.00
CA ASP A 277 6.92 -5.40 5.90
C ASP A 277 6.77 -4.56 7.17
N ASN A 278 5.76 -4.84 7.98
CA ASN A 278 5.56 -4.14 9.23
C ASN A 278 4.70 -4.93 10.22
N VAL A 279 4.70 -4.45 11.46
CA VAL A 279 3.77 -4.89 12.50
C VAL A 279 3.38 -3.71 13.39
N ILE A 280 2.14 -3.72 13.86
CA ILE A 280 1.67 -2.78 14.88
C ILE A 280 1.87 -3.43 16.25
N LEU A 281 2.57 -2.71 17.13
CA LEU A 281 2.75 -3.01 18.55
C LEU A 281 1.79 -2.11 19.33
N GLU A 282 0.85 -2.73 20.04
CA GLU A 282 -0.23 -2.04 20.74
C GLU A 282 -0.66 -2.91 21.94
N ASP A 283 -0.80 -2.32 23.11
CA ASP A 283 -1.42 -2.98 24.26
C ASP A 283 -2.91 -3.18 23.98
N LYS A 284 -3.43 -4.32 24.39
CA LYS A 284 -4.84 -4.69 24.21
C LYS A 284 -5.74 -3.94 25.19
#